data_6a66debee3003e38ab213ac8b042f505
#
_entry.id   6a66debee3003e38ab213ac8b042f505
#
_cell.length_a   1.000
_cell.length_b   1.000
_cell.length_c   1.000
_cell.angle_alpha   90.00
_cell.angle_beta   90.00
_cell.angle_gamma   90.00
#
_symmetry.space_group_name_H-M   'P 1'
#
loop_
_entity.id
_entity.type
_entity.pdbx_description
1 polymer ?
#
loop_
_entity_poly.entity_id
_entity_poly.type
_entity_poly.pdbx_seq_one_letter_code
_entity_poly.pdbx_strand_id
1 'polypeptide(L)'
;LVTSTQPRRGSLLYIGMLVIGLLVHATTWLSLWTLSEVEVWNVWSFLQLMLAPVVLYLYSAITVPDQDRSIDLGEHYLANASKMHGLLIAAIFFNALTERMVLGYVASVPLALMRFALIGLLLPCAILPRAVRLHRIIVPLVIVGTVLLVPLVHSPIE
;
A
#
# COMPACT_ATOMS: atom_id res chain seq x y z
N LEU A 1 11.95 37.60 13.63
CA LEU A 1 12.06 36.13 13.55
C LEU A 1 10.84 35.51 14.19
N VAL A 2 9.76 35.36 13.41
CA VAL A 2 8.56 34.64 13.86
C VAL A 2 8.78 33.19 13.48
N THR A 3 9.28 32.37 14.42
CA THR A 3 9.30 30.92 14.29
C THR A 3 7.86 30.44 14.42
N SER A 4 7.16 30.25 13.32
CA SER A 4 5.85 29.61 13.32
C SER A 4 6.02 28.13 13.68
N THR A 5 5.78 27.82 14.94
CA THR A 5 5.74 26.45 15.49
C THR A 5 4.43 25.72 15.15
N GLN A 6 3.77 26.04 14.05
CA GLN A 6 2.64 25.22 13.61
C GLN A 6 3.18 23.89 13.11
N PRO A 7 2.73 22.75 13.68
CA PRO A 7 3.05 21.43 13.14
C PRO A 7 2.59 21.42 11.70
N ARG A 8 3.53 21.26 10.79
CA ARG A 8 3.27 21.31 9.34
C ARG A 8 2.25 20.24 9.00
N ARG A 9 1.02 20.67 8.71
CA ARG A 9 -0.15 19.79 8.51
C ARG A 9 0.05 18.72 7.43
N GLY A 10 1.02 18.91 6.54
CA GLY A 10 1.44 17.92 5.55
C GLY A 10 2.25 16.75 6.11
N SER A 11 2.92 16.92 7.25
CA SER A 11 3.72 15.84 7.85
C SER A 11 2.85 14.67 8.35
N LEU A 12 1.63 14.92 8.80
CA LEU A 12 0.71 13.86 9.22
C LEU A 12 0.25 12.98 8.07
N LEU A 13 0.01 13.54 6.88
CA LEU A 13 -0.33 12.75 5.70
C LEU A 13 0.85 11.90 5.25
N TYR A 14 2.06 12.46 5.29
CA TYR A 14 3.28 11.72 5.01
C TYR A 14 3.47 10.55 5.99
N ILE A 15 3.32 10.78 7.29
CA ILE A 15 3.40 9.73 8.33
C ILE A 15 2.30 8.67 8.08
N GLY A 16 1.08 9.10 7.75
CA GLY A 16 -0.01 8.18 7.40
C GLY A 16 0.36 7.26 6.23
N MET A 17 1.02 7.79 5.20
CA MET A 17 1.49 6.99 4.07
C MET A 17 2.61 6.02 4.46
N LEU A 18 3.54 6.42 5.34
CA LEU A 18 4.53 5.49 5.90
C LEU A 18 3.86 4.32 6.64
N VAL A 19 2.86 4.62 7.47
CA VAL A 19 2.09 3.58 8.20
C VAL A 19 1.38 2.65 7.23
N ILE A 20 0.70 3.18 6.20
CA ILE A 20 0.05 2.35 5.17
C ILE A 20 1.08 1.46 4.47
N GLY A 21 2.21 2.03 4.05
CA GLY A 21 3.28 1.27 3.42
C GLY A 21 3.77 0.12 4.30
N LEU A 22 4.00 0.38 5.58
CA LEU A 22 4.43 -0.63 6.55
C LEU A 22 3.38 -1.75 6.71
N LEU A 23 2.11 -1.39 6.83
CA LEU A 23 1.00 -2.35 6.93
C LEU A 23 0.87 -3.20 5.66
N VAL A 24 0.99 -2.59 4.48
CA VAL A 24 0.95 -3.33 3.20
C VAL A 24 2.16 -4.26 3.06
N HIS A 25 3.36 -3.84 3.49
CA HIS A 25 4.52 -4.73 3.56
C HIS A 25 4.25 -5.92 4.49
N ALA A 26 3.76 -5.67 5.70
CA ALA A 26 3.45 -6.73 6.66
C ALA A 26 2.40 -7.71 6.12
N THR A 27 1.31 -7.22 5.53
CA THR A 27 0.28 -8.08 4.92
C THR A 27 0.81 -8.87 3.73
N THR A 28 1.68 -8.29 2.91
CA THR A 28 2.36 -9.00 1.81
C THR A 28 3.24 -10.13 2.35
N TRP A 29 4.07 -9.85 3.37
CA TRP A 29 4.89 -10.89 4.01
C TRP A 29 4.06 -12.03 4.59
N LEU A 30 2.97 -11.69 5.26
CA LEU A 30 2.06 -12.69 5.81
C LEU A 30 1.41 -13.54 4.70
N SER A 31 1.01 -12.93 3.58
CA SER A 31 0.50 -13.67 2.41
C SER A 31 1.55 -14.59 1.80
N LEU A 32 2.83 -14.21 1.84
CA LEU A 32 3.93 -15.04 1.32
C LEU A 32 4.17 -16.31 2.16
N TRP A 33 3.72 -16.33 3.43
CA TRP A 33 3.86 -17.51 4.28
C TRP A 33 3.10 -18.73 3.74
N THR A 34 1.98 -18.51 3.08
CA THR A 34 1.18 -19.57 2.43
C THR A 34 1.92 -20.22 1.25
N LEU A 35 2.98 -19.60 0.75
CA LEU A 35 3.80 -20.15 -0.33
C LEU A 35 4.64 -21.37 0.08
N SER A 36 4.81 -21.61 1.39
CA SER A 36 5.44 -22.84 1.88
C SER A 36 4.68 -24.11 1.46
N GLU A 37 3.41 -23.97 1.07
CA GLU A 37 2.55 -25.07 0.61
C GLU A 37 2.67 -25.33 -0.90
N VAL A 38 3.40 -24.50 -1.64
CA VAL A 38 3.59 -24.67 -3.10
C VAL A 38 4.66 -25.73 -3.38
N GLU A 39 4.23 -26.90 -3.83
CA GLU A 39 5.12 -28.03 -4.11
C GLU A 39 5.96 -27.86 -5.37
N VAL A 40 5.42 -27.21 -6.39
CA VAL A 40 6.08 -27.09 -7.70
C VAL A 40 6.24 -25.63 -8.10
N TRP A 41 7.48 -25.21 -8.21
CA TRP A 41 7.85 -23.88 -8.66
C TRP A 41 8.27 -23.88 -10.12
N ASN A 42 7.76 -22.91 -10.87
CA ASN A 42 8.24 -22.61 -12.21
C ASN A 42 8.67 -21.12 -12.30
N VAL A 43 9.40 -20.78 -13.35
CA VAL A 43 9.94 -19.43 -13.54
C VAL A 43 8.83 -18.37 -13.57
N TRP A 44 7.68 -18.67 -14.15
CA TRP A 44 6.57 -17.74 -14.24
C TRP A 44 5.94 -17.45 -12.87
N SER A 45 5.72 -18.49 -12.06
CA SER A 45 5.23 -18.35 -10.69
C SER A 45 6.19 -17.52 -9.84
N PHE A 46 7.51 -17.75 -9.99
CA PHE A 46 8.53 -16.97 -9.29
C PHE A 46 8.52 -15.49 -9.72
N LEU A 47 8.49 -15.22 -11.02
CA LEU A 47 8.43 -13.84 -11.52
C LEU A 47 7.17 -13.12 -11.04
N GLN A 48 6.02 -13.80 -11.08
CA GLN A 48 4.75 -13.26 -10.59
C GLN A 48 4.83 -12.91 -9.10
N LEU A 49 5.46 -13.78 -8.31
CA LEU A 49 5.67 -13.57 -6.87
C LEU A 49 6.50 -12.31 -6.59
N MET A 50 7.51 -12.04 -7.40
CA MET A 50 8.40 -10.89 -7.20
C MET A 50 7.74 -9.54 -7.51
N LEU A 51 6.63 -9.49 -8.23
CA LEU A 51 6.01 -8.22 -8.67
C LEU A 51 5.57 -7.35 -7.48
N ALA A 52 4.87 -7.91 -6.50
CA ALA A 52 4.40 -7.14 -5.35
C ALA A 52 5.57 -6.61 -4.49
N PRO A 53 6.58 -7.40 -4.09
CA PRO A 53 7.78 -6.91 -3.41
C PRO A 53 8.52 -5.82 -4.18
N VAL A 54 8.69 -5.95 -5.50
CA VAL A 54 9.35 -4.94 -6.33
C VAL A 54 8.57 -3.62 -6.32
N VAL A 55 7.25 -3.68 -6.47
CA VAL A 55 6.39 -2.48 -6.40
C VAL A 55 6.47 -1.82 -5.03
N LEU A 56 6.50 -2.60 -3.95
CA LEU A 56 6.65 -2.09 -2.59
C LEU A 56 8.04 -1.50 -2.34
N TYR A 57 9.08 -2.06 -2.94
CA TYR A 57 10.41 -1.47 -2.93
C TYR A 57 10.41 -0.09 -3.62
N LEU A 58 9.81 0.02 -4.80
CA LEU A 58 9.67 1.30 -5.51
C LEU A 58 8.86 2.31 -4.70
N TYR A 59 7.80 1.85 -4.03
CA TYR A 59 7.02 2.68 -3.11
C TYR A 59 7.91 3.23 -1.99
N SER A 60 8.70 2.37 -1.34
CA SER A 60 9.61 2.78 -0.26
C SER A 60 10.66 3.77 -0.76
N ALA A 61 11.23 3.55 -1.94
CA ALA A 61 12.22 4.44 -2.54
C ALA A 61 11.65 5.84 -2.84
N ILE A 62 10.38 5.94 -3.28
CA ILE A 62 9.74 7.24 -3.54
C ILE A 62 9.31 7.92 -2.22
N THR A 63 8.99 7.13 -1.20
CA THR A 63 8.54 7.67 0.08
C THR A 63 9.68 8.31 0.88
N VAL A 64 10.92 7.81 0.73
CA VAL A 64 12.08 8.40 1.41
C VAL A 64 12.50 9.69 0.70
N PRO A 65 12.51 10.85 1.39
CA PRO A 65 12.98 12.09 0.80
C PRO A 65 14.50 12.11 0.65
N ASP A 66 14.99 12.83 -0.35
CA ASP A 66 16.43 13.07 -0.53
C ASP A 66 17.05 13.73 0.71
N GLN A 67 18.16 13.19 1.20
CA GLN A 67 18.77 13.64 2.47
C GLN A 67 19.47 15.00 2.35
N ASP A 68 19.76 15.46 1.14
CA ASP A 68 20.58 16.66 0.89
C ASP A 68 19.82 17.99 1.00
N ARG A 69 18.53 17.99 1.30
CA ARG A 69 17.72 19.21 1.39
C ARG A 69 16.85 19.21 2.65
N SER A 70 16.72 20.38 3.28
CA SER A 70 15.70 20.63 4.30
C SER A 70 14.31 20.57 3.66
N ILE A 71 13.76 19.36 3.49
CA ILE A 71 12.53 19.11 2.73
C ILE A 71 11.33 19.30 3.65
N ASP A 72 10.33 20.02 3.17
CA ASP A 72 8.99 19.98 3.78
C ASP A 72 8.34 18.63 3.42
N LEU A 73 8.16 17.77 4.43
CA LEU A 73 7.55 16.45 4.27
C LEU A 73 6.14 16.51 3.64
N GLY A 74 5.43 17.62 3.86
CA GLY A 74 4.14 17.83 3.24
C GLY A 74 4.24 18.11 1.74
N GLU A 75 5.21 18.93 1.33
CA GLU A 75 5.48 19.19 -0.09
C GLU A 75 5.99 17.94 -0.79
N HIS A 76 6.91 17.20 -0.15
CA HIS A 76 7.39 15.92 -0.68
C HIS A 76 6.24 14.94 -0.91
N TYR A 77 5.33 14.80 0.08
CA TYR A 77 4.14 13.97 -0.06
C TYR A 77 3.29 14.41 -1.25
N LEU A 78 2.92 15.69 -1.33
CA LEU A 78 2.04 16.18 -2.40
C LEU A 78 2.67 16.04 -3.80
N ALA A 79 3.99 16.23 -3.91
CA ALA A 79 4.73 16.05 -5.15
C ALA A 79 4.71 14.59 -5.64
N ASN A 80 4.69 13.63 -4.72
CA ASN A 80 4.75 12.21 -5.02
C ASN A 80 3.44 11.43 -4.74
N ALA A 81 2.38 12.09 -4.28
CA ALA A 81 1.13 11.46 -3.86
C ALA A 81 0.54 10.53 -4.93
N SER A 82 0.48 10.97 -6.19
CA SER A 82 -0.03 10.15 -7.30
C SER A 82 0.76 8.85 -7.46
N LYS A 83 2.10 8.92 -7.40
CA LYS A 83 2.98 7.76 -7.53
C LYS A 83 2.83 6.83 -6.33
N MET A 84 2.82 7.38 -5.10
CA MET A 84 2.66 6.60 -3.86
C MET A 84 1.34 5.81 -3.87
N HIS A 85 0.22 6.48 -4.15
CA HIS A 85 -1.08 5.81 -4.20
C HIS A 85 -1.17 4.81 -5.36
N GLY A 86 -0.64 5.16 -6.53
CA GLY A 86 -0.58 4.27 -7.69
C GLY A 86 0.20 2.98 -7.42
N LEU A 87 1.36 3.09 -6.74
CA LEU A 87 2.16 1.92 -6.36
C LEU A 87 1.47 1.06 -5.30
N LEU A 88 0.75 1.65 -4.33
CA LEU A 88 -0.05 0.88 -3.38
C LEU A 88 -1.19 0.11 -4.09
N ILE A 89 -1.89 0.75 -5.02
CA ILE A 89 -2.91 0.09 -5.85
C ILE A 89 -2.28 -1.08 -6.61
N ALA A 90 -1.13 -0.86 -7.25
CA ALA A 90 -0.42 -1.91 -7.98
C ALA A 90 0.02 -3.06 -7.05
N ALA A 91 0.49 -2.77 -5.84
CA ALA A 91 0.86 -3.79 -4.87
C ALA A 91 -0.35 -4.65 -4.45
N ILE A 92 -1.50 -4.03 -4.16
CA ILE A 92 -2.74 -4.75 -3.82
C ILE A 92 -3.19 -5.63 -4.99
N PHE A 93 -3.11 -5.11 -6.22
CA PHE A 93 -3.47 -5.84 -7.42
C PHE A 93 -2.56 -7.04 -7.67
N PHE A 94 -1.23 -6.84 -7.60
CA PHE A 94 -0.27 -7.94 -7.81
C PHE A 94 -0.33 -9.00 -6.71
N ASN A 95 -0.60 -8.63 -5.45
CA ASN A 95 -0.86 -9.61 -4.39
C ASN A 95 -2.07 -10.48 -4.73
N ALA A 96 -3.19 -9.87 -5.12
CA ALA A 96 -4.40 -10.60 -5.52
C ALA A 96 -4.16 -11.52 -6.74
N LEU A 97 -3.37 -11.03 -7.71
CA LEU A 97 -3.02 -11.80 -8.90
C LEU A 97 -2.11 -12.99 -8.54
N THR A 98 -1.14 -12.80 -7.65
CA THR A 98 -0.25 -13.87 -7.17
C THR A 98 -1.05 -14.97 -6.46
N GLU A 99 -1.95 -14.62 -5.56
CA GLU A 99 -2.82 -15.59 -4.89
C GLU A 99 -3.62 -16.42 -5.90
N ARG A 100 -4.19 -15.76 -6.92
CA ARG A 100 -4.96 -16.45 -7.96
C ARG A 100 -4.12 -17.36 -8.85
N MET A 101 -2.96 -16.87 -9.32
CA MET A 101 -2.17 -17.54 -10.36
C MET A 101 -1.18 -18.55 -9.80
N VAL A 102 -0.63 -18.31 -8.62
CA VAL A 102 0.41 -19.15 -8.01
C VAL A 102 -0.20 -20.12 -7.00
N LEU A 103 -1.09 -19.64 -6.15
CA LEU A 103 -1.70 -20.45 -5.10
C LEU A 103 -3.01 -21.13 -5.52
N GLY A 104 -3.59 -20.72 -6.66
CA GLY A 104 -4.89 -21.21 -7.10
C GLY A 104 -6.07 -20.75 -6.24
N TYR A 105 -5.81 -19.94 -5.22
CA TYR A 105 -6.85 -19.45 -4.31
C TYR A 105 -7.79 -18.47 -5.01
N VAL A 106 -9.08 -18.67 -4.78
CA VAL A 106 -10.07 -17.62 -5.00
C VAL A 106 -10.24 -16.90 -3.68
N ALA A 107 -9.85 -15.63 -3.63
CA ALA A 107 -10.05 -14.82 -2.45
C ALA A 107 -11.51 -14.95 -1.96
N SER A 108 -11.71 -15.07 -0.65
CA SER A 108 -13.04 -15.04 -0.09
C SER A 108 -13.76 -13.74 -0.49
N VAL A 109 -15.09 -13.78 -0.63
CA VAL A 109 -15.87 -12.60 -1.03
C VAL A 109 -15.56 -11.39 -0.14
N PRO A 110 -15.48 -11.48 1.21
CA PRO A 110 -15.07 -10.36 2.06
C PRO A 110 -13.69 -9.80 1.73
N LEU A 111 -12.71 -10.67 1.50
CA LEU A 111 -11.35 -10.27 1.15
C LEU A 111 -11.29 -9.53 -0.18
N ALA A 112 -11.98 -10.04 -1.21
CA ALA A 112 -12.08 -9.40 -2.51
C ALA A 112 -12.75 -8.02 -2.41
N LEU A 113 -13.88 -7.91 -1.73
CA LEU A 113 -14.61 -6.66 -1.51
C LEU A 113 -13.73 -5.63 -0.78
N MET A 114 -13.00 -6.04 0.26
CA MET A 114 -12.11 -5.16 1.00
C MET A 114 -10.98 -4.61 0.10
N ARG A 115 -10.37 -5.46 -0.74
CA ARG A 115 -9.35 -5.03 -1.71
C ARG A 115 -9.89 -4.03 -2.72
N PHE A 116 -11.06 -4.29 -3.29
CA PHE A 116 -11.73 -3.34 -4.19
C PHE A 116 -12.05 -2.03 -3.50
N ALA A 117 -12.52 -2.07 -2.26
CA ALA A 117 -12.77 -0.86 -1.46
C ALA A 117 -11.48 -0.05 -1.22
N LEU A 118 -10.37 -0.70 -0.86
CA LEU A 118 -9.08 -0.04 -0.70
C LEU A 118 -8.58 0.59 -2.00
N ILE A 119 -8.67 -0.11 -3.13
CA ILE A 119 -8.32 0.43 -4.45
C ILE A 119 -9.22 1.63 -4.77
N GLY A 120 -10.53 1.52 -4.54
CA GLY A 120 -11.50 2.60 -4.76
C GLY A 120 -11.23 3.84 -3.91
N LEU A 121 -10.73 3.66 -2.66
CA LEU A 121 -10.31 4.75 -1.79
C LEU A 121 -8.99 5.40 -2.25
N LEU A 122 -8.02 4.60 -2.70
CA LEU A 122 -6.71 5.10 -3.13
C LEU A 122 -6.76 5.80 -4.49
N LEU A 123 -7.64 5.36 -5.39
CA LEU A 123 -7.72 5.85 -6.76
C LEU A 123 -7.97 7.36 -6.87
N PRO A 124 -8.94 7.98 -6.15
CA PRO A 124 -9.14 9.42 -6.16
C PRO A 124 -7.88 10.19 -5.70
N CYS A 125 -7.13 9.66 -4.73
CA CYS A 125 -5.88 10.28 -4.26
C CYS A 125 -4.77 10.18 -5.31
N ALA A 126 -4.72 9.12 -6.09
CA ALA A 126 -3.78 8.98 -7.19
C ALA A 126 -4.08 9.96 -8.34
N ILE A 127 -5.36 10.20 -8.64
CA ILE A 127 -5.81 11.08 -9.74
C ILE A 127 -5.76 12.55 -9.33
N LEU A 128 -6.09 12.86 -8.08
CA LEU A 128 -6.22 14.23 -7.55
C LEU A 128 -5.17 14.51 -6.45
N PRO A 129 -3.86 14.49 -6.78
CA PRO A 129 -2.78 14.58 -5.78
C PRO A 129 -2.80 15.88 -4.96
N ARG A 130 -3.39 16.97 -5.50
CA ARG A 130 -3.47 18.27 -4.82
C ARG A 130 -4.71 18.45 -3.94
N ALA A 131 -5.64 17.51 -3.93
CA ALA A 131 -6.88 17.56 -3.13
C ALA A 131 -6.61 17.19 -1.66
N VAL A 132 -5.84 18.00 -0.93
CA VAL A 132 -5.39 17.76 0.46
C VAL A 132 -6.54 17.39 1.40
N ARG A 133 -7.74 17.98 1.24
CA ARG A 133 -8.90 17.64 2.06
C ARG A 133 -9.35 16.20 1.87
N LEU A 134 -9.31 15.73 0.62
CA LEU A 134 -9.64 14.36 0.26
C LEU A 134 -8.66 13.38 0.91
N HIS A 135 -7.36 13.65 0.80
CA HIS A 135 -6.31 12.83 1.39
C HIS A 135 -6.44 12.72 2.92
N ARG A 136 -6.85 13.80 3.62
CA ARG A 136 -7.06 13.77 5.08
C ARG A 136 -8.17 12.84 5.52
N ILE A 137 -9.15 12.58 4.67
CA ILE A 137 -10.24 11.65 4.95
C ILE A 137 -9.83 10.24 4.55
N ILE A 138 -9.27 10.10 3.35
CA ILE A 138 -8.98 8.79 2.77
C ILE A 138 -7.81 8.09 3.48
N VAL A 139 -6.73 8.78 3.80
CA VAL A 139 -5.54 8.15 4.42
C VAL A 139 -5.89 7.41 5.73
N PRO A 140 -6.62 8.00 6.70
CA PRO A 140 -7.07 7.27 7.88
C PRO A 140 -7.99 6.08 7.55
N LEU A 141 -8.90 6.22 6.60
CA LEU A 141 -9.79 5.15 6.18
C LEU A 141 -9.03 3.96 5.58
N VAL A 142 -8.00 4.25 4.77
CA VAL A 142 -7.12 3.21 4.21
C VAL A 142 -6.33 2.50 5.32
N ILE A 143 -5.83 3.22 6.33
CA ILE A 143 -5.16 2.60 7.49
C ILE A 143 -6.11 1.62 8.19
N VAL A 144 -7.31 2.06 8.53
CA VAL A 144 -8.32 1.21 9.18
C VAL A 144 -8.67 0.00 8.30
N GLY A 145 -8.94 0.23 7.02
CA GLY A 145 -9.24 -0.84 6.06
C GLY A 145 -8.10 -1.85 5.93
N THR A 146 -6.84 -1.39 5.92
CA THR A 146 -5.68 -2.30 5.83
C THR A 146 -5.52 -3.11 7.11
N VAL A 147 -5.75 -2.52 8.29
CA VAL A 147 -5.75 -3.26 9.57
C VAL A 147 -6.85 -4.33 9.60
N LEU A 148 -8.05 -4.00 9.13
CA LEU A 148 -9.16 -4.96 9.04
C LEU A 148 -8.92 -6.06 8.00
N LEU A 149 -8.04 -5.85 7.03
CA LEU A 149 -7.66 -6.85 6.04
C LEU A 149 -6.84 -8.00 6.66
N VAL A 150 -6.01 -7.72 7.68
CA VAL A 150 -5.10 -8.70 8.29
C VAL A 150 -5.79 -10.00 8.70
N PRO A 151 -6.89 -9.99 9.49
CA PRO A 151 -7.57 -11.23 9.87
C PRO A 151 -8.21 -11.96 8.69
N LEU A 152 -8.62 -11.24 7.63
CA LEU A 152 -9.24 -11.85 6.46
C LEU A 152 -8.24 -12.62 5.58
N VAL A 153 -6.97 -12.19 5.58
CA VAL A 153 -5.88 -12.90 4.86
C VAL A 153 -5.54 -14.25 5.52
N HIS A 154 -5.80 -14.37 6.83
CA HIS A 154 -5.44 -15.55 7.62
C HIS A 154 -6.62 -16.45 7.94
N SER A 155 -7.85 -16.12 7.51
CA SER A 155 -9.00 -16.99 7.72
C SER A 155 -8.80 -18.27 6.90
N PRO A 156 -8.71 -19.47 7.53
CA PRO A 156 -8.70 -20.71 6.79
C PRO A 156 -9.97 -20.75 5.94
N ILE A 157 -9.83 -21.10 4.67
CA ILE A 157 -10.98 -21.35 3.79
C ILE A 157 -11.54 -22.68 4.24
N GLU A 158 -12.66 -22.65 4.97
CA GLU A 158 -13.46 -23.85 5.29
C GLU A 158 -14.08 -24.44 4.03
#